data_5e67df641bcdc363837c5f83c5439995
#
_entry.id   5e67df641bcdc363837c5f83c5439995
#
_cell.length_a   1.000
_cell.length_b   1.000
_cell.length_c   1.000
_cell.angle_alpha   90.00
_cell.angle_beta   90.00
_cell.angle_gamma   90.00
#
_symmetry.space_group_name_H-M   'P 1'
#
loop_
_entity.id
_entity.type
_entity.pdbx_description
1 polymer ?
#
loop_
_entity_poly.entity_id
_entity_poly.type
_entity_poly.pdbx_seq_one_letter_code
_entity_poly.pdbx_strand_id
1 'polypeptide(L)'
;MTTEHPNSPQGYKTPVGILGVGHFVPDEVLTNAELAKFVDTTDEWIVGRTGIRARRRAAPDQATSDLAIEAGRRALEAAGTRPEDLDLIIVATMTPDCPMPATSSIVQHKLGATRAGGFDLNIACSGFVYALITGAQF
;
A
#
# COMPACT_ATOMS: atom_id res chain seq x y z
N MET A 1 -12.89 -29.73 -22.81
CA MET A 1 -12.34 -30.57 -21.74
C MET A 1 -11.60 -29.65 -20.77
N THR A 2 -12.25 -29.23 -19.71
CA THR A 2 -11.66 -28.43 -18.64
C THR A 2 -10.91 -29.39 -17.73
N THR A 3 -9.58 -29.32 -17.74
CA THR A 3 -8.73 -30.08 -16.83
C THR A 3 -8.85 -29.48 -15.43
N GLU A 4 -9.74 -30.03 -14.60
CA GLU A 4 -9.75 -29.75 -13.16
C GLU A 4 -8.42 -30.26 -12.58
N HIS A 5 -7.63 -29.36 -12.03
CA HIS A 5 -6.45 -29.71 -11.24
C HIS A 5 -6.94 -30.29 -9.89
N PRO A 6 -6.60 -31.54 -9.53
CA PRO A 6 -7.12 -32.21 -8.33
C PRO A 6 -6.64 -31.62 -7.00
N ASN A 7 -5.83 -30.56 -7.00
CA ASN A 7 -5.29 -29.87 -5.82
C ASN A 7 -5.55 -28.36 -5.79
N SER A 8 -6.55 -27.85 -6.51
CA SER A 8 -6.98 -26.47 -6.30
C SER A 8 -7.59 -26.36 -4.89
N PRO A 9 -7.16 -25.42 -4.04
CA PRO A 9 -7.84 -25.16 -2.78
C PRO A 9 -9.31 -24.87 -3.07
N GLN A 10 -10.22 -25.66 -2.48
CA GLN A 10 -11.64 -25.40 -2.58
C GLN A 10 -11.94 -24.07 -1.90
N GLY A 11 -12.06 -22.98 -2.65
CA GLY A 11 -12.32 -21.66 -2.06
C GLY A 11 -12.56 -20.52 -3.05
N TYR A 12 -11.84 -20.47 -4.14
CA TYR A 12 -11.99 -19.36 -5.09
C TYR A 12 -13.03 -19.69 -6.17
N LYS A 13 -14.25 -19.25 -5.95
CA LYS A 13 -15.34 -19.43 -6.93
C LYS A 13 -15.31 -18.36 -8.03
N THR A 14 -14.61 -17.25 -7.82
CA THR A 14 -14.55 -16.13 -8.77
C THR A 14 -13.09 -15.80 -9.08
N PRO A 15 -12.70 -15.68 -10.35
CA PRO A 15 -11.38 -15.21 -10.72
C PRO A 15 -11.14 -13.79 -10.20
N VAL A 16 -10.01 -13.55 -9.55
CA VAL A 16 -9.59 -12.24 -9.05
C VAL A 16 -8.48 -11.72 -9.94
N GLY A 17 -8.54 -10.45 -10.32
CA GLY A 17 -7.53 -9.79 -11.15
C GLY A 17 -7.23 -8.37 -10.68
N ILE A 18 -6.05 -7.86 -11.07
CA ILE A 18 -5.65 -6.47 -10.82
C ILE A 18 -6.15 -5.63 -12.00
N LEU A 19 -7.01 -4.65 -11.74
CA LEU A 19 -7.57 -3.76 -12.76
C LEU A 19 -6.71 -2.50 -12.96
N GLY A 20 -6.02 -2.04 -11.94
CA GLY A 20 -5.16 -0.86 -12.00
C GLY A 20 -4.17 -0.83 -10.86
N VAL A 21 -3.07 -0.12 -11.08
CA VAL A 21 -2.04 0.12 -10.07
C VAL A 21 -1.72 1.61 -10.00
N GLY A 22 -1.39 2.09 -8.81
CA GLY A 22 -0.98 3.45 -8.58
C GLY A 22 0.11 3.51 -7.52
N HIS A 23 0.96 4.52 -7.60
CA HIS A 23 1.99 4.76 -6.60
C HIS A 23 2.11 6.26 -6.34
N PHE A 24 2.55 6.59 -5.16
CA PHE A 24 2.95 7.94 -4.78
C PHE A 24 4.20 7.89 -3.92
N VAL A 25 5.09 8.81 -4.13
CA VAL A 25 6.29 9.02 -3.31
C VAL A 25 6.43 10.51 -2.99
N PRO A 26 6.79 10.88 -1.75
CA PRO A 26 7.04 12.27 -1.38
C PRO A 26 8.17 12.89 -2.19
N ASP A 27 8.20 14.22 -2.27
CA ASP A 27 9.20 14.96 -3.06
C ASP A 27 10.58 14.99 -2.40
N GLU A 28 10.62 14.99 -1.06
CA GLU A 28 11.87 15.05 -0.32
C GLU A 28 12.69 13.77 -0.52
N VAL A 29 13.93 13.95 -0.93
CA VAL A 29 14.91 12.87 -1.12
C VAL A 29 15.91 12.90 0.03
N LEU A 30 16.04 11.80 0.77
CA LEU A 30 17.08 11.58 1.76
C LEU A 30 18.15 10.65 1.17
N THR A 31 19.31 11.20 0.86
CA THR A 31 20.46 10.45 0.33
C THR A 31 21.17 9.65 1.42
N ASN A 32 21.98 8.65 1.03
CA ASN A 32 22.81 7.92 1.99
C ASN A 32 23.82 8.85 2.69
N ALA A 33 24.36 9.84 1.99
CA ALA A 33 25.29 10.82 2.57
C ALA A 33 24.62 11.70 3.65
N GLU A 34 23.35 12.05 3.45
CA GLU A 34 22.57 12.76 4.47
C GLU A 34 22.24 11.87 5.66
N LEU A 35 21.85 10.61 5.39
CA LEU A 35 21.58 9.63 6.44
C LEU A 35 22.80 9.38 7.31
N ALA A 36 23.98 9.30 6.73
CA ALA A 36 25.26 9.11 7.45
C ALA A 36 25.61 10.24 8.43
N LYS A 37 24.93 11.41 8.36
CA LYS A 37 25.08 12.47 9.37
C LYS A 37 24.41 12.14 10.72
N PHE A 38 23.47 11.19 10.72
CA PHE A 38 22.65 10.83 11.89
C PHE A 38 22.85 9.38 12.35
N VAL A 39 23.36 8.52 11.47
CA VAL A 39 23.53 7.10 11.71
C VAL A 39 24.96 6.70 11.32
N ASP A 40 25.61 5.87 12.13
CA ASP A 40 26.92 5.32 11.82
C ASP A 40 26.84 4.33 10.65
N THR A 41 27.03 4.84 9.45
CA THR A 41 26.95 4.10 8.18
C THR A 41 27.66 4.84 7.04
N THR A 42 27.82 4.20 5.88
CA THR A 42 28.36 4.82 4.67
C THR A 42 27.50 4.46 3.44
N ASP A 43 27.63 5.25 2.35
CA ASP A 43 26.95 4.94 1.09
C ASP A 43 27.35 3.57 0.54
N GLU A 44 28.66 3.26 0.58
CA GLU A 44 29.19 1.98 0.10
C GLU A 44 28.59 0.80 0.85
N TRP A 45 28.46 0.93 2.19
CA TRP A 45 27.87 -0.13 3.02
C TRP A 45 26.40 -0.34 2.70
N ILE A 46 25.62 0.74 2.58
CA ILE A 46 24.19 0.67 2.27
C ILE A 46 23.97 0.08 0.87
N VAL A 47 24.64 0.65 -0.13
CA VAL A 47 24.50 0.22 -1.53
C VAL A 47 24.96 -1.22 -1.70
N GLY A 48 26.09 -1.61 -1.09
CA GLY A 48 26.62 -2.96 -1.20
C GLY A 48 25.68 -4.05 -0.64
N ARG A 49 24.85 -3.72 0.36
CA ARG A 49 23.91 -4.65 1.00
C ARG A 49 22.49 -4.59 0.46
N THR A 50 22.05 -3.44 -0.02
CA THR A 50 20.64 -3.21 -0.33
C THR A 50 20.39 -2.70 -1.74
N GLY A 51 21.40 -2.14 -2.40
CA GLY A 51 21.26 -1.42 -3.66
C GLY A 51 20.61 -0.03 -3.50
N ILE A 52 20.19 0.37 -2.29
CA ILE A 52 19.46 1.62 -2.05
C ILE A 52 20.43 2.80 -2.04
N ARG A 53 20.22 3.78 -2.91
CA ARG A 53 21.01 5.02 -3.01
C ARG A 53 20.36 6.21 -2.31
N ALA A 54 19.03 6.20 -2.22
CA ALA A 54 18.24 7.23 -1.54
C ALA A 54 16.88 6.68 -1.13
N ARG A 55 16.17 7.39 -0.25
CA ARG A 55 14.76 7.13 0.09
C ARG A 55 13.97 8.41 0.04
N ARG A 56 12.67 8.30 -0.07
CA ARG A 56 11.75 9.43 0.02
C ARG A 56 11.30 9.59 1.46
N ARG A 57 11.11 10.82 1.87
CA ARG A 57 10.65 11.16 3.22
C ARG A 57 9.39 12.01 3.11
N ALA A 58 8.36 11.62 3.88
CA ALA A 58 7.16 12.43 4.02
C ALA A 58 7.48 13.78 4.67
N ALA A 59 6.79 14.83 4.26
CA ALA A 59 6.87 16.12 4.94
C ALA A 59 6.31 16.00 6.37
N PRO A 60 6.67 16.91 7.30
CA PRO A 60 6.22 16.85 8.69
C PRO A 60 4.70 16.88 8.87
N ASP A 61 3.97 17.41 7.92
CA ASP A 61 2.51 17.53 7.88
C ASP A 61 1.84 16.41 7.06
N GLN A 62 2.61 15.46 6.51
CA GLN A 62 2.11 14.30 5.76
C GLN A 62 2.05 13.06 6.65
N ALA A 63 0.90 12.40 6.66
CA ALA A 63 0.68 11.12 7.30
C ALA A 63 0.60 9.98 6.27
N THR A 64 0.53 8.74 6.76
CA THR A 64 0.40 7.55 5.91
C THR A 64 -0.84 7.62 5.02
N SER A 65 -1.97 8.14 5.53
CA SER A 65 -3.19 8.29 4.74
C SER A 65 -3.00 9.23 3.54
N ASP A 66 -2.24 10.32 3.68
CA ASP A 66 -2.04 11.28 2.59
C ASP A 66 -1.31 10.64 1.41
N LEU A 67 -0.29 9.81 1.70
CA LEU A 67 0.43 9.05 0.69
C LEU A 67 -0.47 7.98 0.04
N ALA A 68 -1.26 7.28 0.86
CA ALA A 68 -2.17 6.23 0.40
C ALA A 68 -3.28 6.79 -0.50
N ILE A 69 -3.81 7.99 -0.20
CA ILE A 69 -4.85 8.65 -0.99
C ILE A 69 -4.33 8.97 -2.40
N GLU A 70 -3.14 9.55 -2.50
CA GLU A 70 -2.57 9.91 -3.81
C GLU A 70 -2.26 8.66 -4.64
N ALA A 71 -1.72 7.60 -4.02
CA ALA A 71 -1.52 6.31 -4.69
C ALA A 71 -2.86 5.68 -5.12
N GLY A 72 -3.88 5.75 -4.24
CA GLY A 72 -5.22 5.23 -4.49
C GLY A 72 -5.92 5.94 -5.64
N ARG A 73 -5.85 7.27 -5.72
CA ARG A 73 -6.41 8.04 -6.84
C ARG A 73 -5.82 7.61 -8.18
N ARG A 74 -4.51 7.45 -8.25
CA ARG A 74 -3.82 6.99 -9.47
C ARG A 74 -4.19 5.56 -9.83
N ALA A 75 -4.38 4.68 -8.84
CA ALA A 75 -4.84 3.32 -9.07
C ALA A 75 -6.28 3.29 -9.63
N LEU A 76 -7.18 4.10 -9.07
CA LEU A 76 -8.56 4.24 -9.54
C LEU A 76 -8.62 4.79 -10.96
N GLU A 77 -7.83 5.82 -11.27
CA GLU A 77 -7.70 6.39 -12.60
C GLU A 77 -7.22 5.32 -13.60
N ALA A 78 -6.17 4.57 -13.26
CA ALA A 78 -5.63 3.50 -14.09
C ALA A 78 -6.64 2.35 -14.31
N ALA A 79 -7.49 2.08 -13.32
CA ALA A 79 -8.53 1.07 -13.37
C ALA A 79 -9.81 1.55 -14.09
N GLY A 80 -9.97 2.85 -14.33
CA GLY A 80 -11.23 3.44 -14.79
C GLY A 80 -12.39 3.24 -13.81
N THR A 81 -12.08 3.15 -12.49
CA THR A 81 -13.04 2.85 -11.42
C THR A 81 -13.30 4.11 -10.59
N ARG A 82 -14.54 4.36 -10.22
CA ARG A 82 -14.91 5.48 -9.36
C ARG A 82 -14.76 5.09 -7.89
N PRO A 83 -14.45 6.03 -6.98
CA PRO A 83 -14.36 5.75 -5.55
C PRO A 83 -15.64 5.12 -4.97
N GLU A 84 -16.82 5.54 -5.43
CA GLU A 84 -18.11 5.03 -4.96
C GLU A 84 -18.38 3.56 -5.33
N ASP A 85 -17.63 3.02 -6.29
CA ASP A 85 -17.76 1.64 -6.75
C ASP A 85 -16.85 0.68 -5.95
N LEU A 86 -16.07 1.21 -4.98
CA LEU A 86 -15.28 0.39 -4.07
C LEU A 86 -16.16 -0.19 -2.96
N ASP A 87 -15.96 -1.47 -2.67
CA ASP A 87 -16.60 -2.18 -1.55
C ASP A 87 -15.67 -2.36 -0.35
N LEU A 88 -14.34 -2.35 -0.57
CA LEU A 88 -13.36 -2.57 0.49
C LEU A 88 -12.07 -1.77 0.26
N ILE A 89 -11.52 -1.22 1.34
CA ILE A 89 -10.19 -0.60 1.39
C ILE A 89 -9.37 -1.29 2.47
N ILE A 90 -8.21 -1.82 2.09
CA ILE A 90 -7.25 -2.42 3.01
C ILE A 90 -5.97 -1.59 2.98
N VAL A 91 -5.57 -1.05 4.12
CA VAL A 91 -4.30 -0.34 4.26
C VAL A 91 -3.30 -1.20 5.03
N ALA A 92 -2.23 -1.61 4.36
CA ALA A 92 -1.15 -2.36 5.01
C ALA A 92 -0.06 -1.40 5.46
N THR A 93 0.01 -1.12 6.76
CA THR A 93 0.98 -0.18 7.32
C THR A 93 1.43 -0.55 8.73
N MET A 94 2.70 -0.23 9.04
CA MET A 94 3.26 -0.27 10.40
C MET A 94 3.14 1.08 11.11
N THR A 95 2.81 2.14 10.37
CA THR A 95 2.77 3.53 10.82
C THR A 95 1.40 4.15 10.50
N PRO A 96 0.33 3.68 11.15
CA PRO A 96 -0.98 4.30 10.97
C PRO A 96 -0.94 5.78 11.42
N ASP A 97 -1.83 6.59 10.88
CA ASP A 97 -1.93 8.01 11.25
C ASP A 97 -2.18 8.18 12.75
N CYS A 98 -3.03 7.33 13.30
CA CYS A 98 -3.38 7.25 14.71
C CYS A 98 -3.94 5.85 15.04
N PRO A 99 -4.06 5.48 16.32
CA PRO A 99 -4.63 4.19 16.70
C PRO A 99 -6.12 4.05 16.32
N MET A 100 -6.87 5.16 16.27
CA MET A 100 -8.29 5.20 15.92
C MET A 100 -8.67 6.63 15.51
N PRO A 101 -9.38 6.82 14.37
CA PRO A 101 -9.88 5.80 13.46
C PRO A 101 -8.75 5.08 12.70
N ALA A 102 -9.06 3.91 12.12
CA ALA A 102 -8.12 3.20 11.24
C ALA A 102 -7.72 4.07 10.04
N THR A 103 -6.48 3.95 9.57
CA THR A 103 -5.99 4.70 8.39
C THR A 103 -6.85 4.43 7.16
N SER A 104 -7.33 3.20 6.98
CA SER A 104 -8.28 2.83 5.92
C SER A 104 -9.58 3.64 5.96
N SER A 105 -10.10 3.97 7.15
CA SER A 105 -11.29 4.81 7.29
C SER A 105 -11.02 6.26 6.88
N ILE A 106 -9.83 6.79 7.18
CA ILE A 106 -9.39 8.11 6.75
C ILE A 106 -9.26 8.15 5.22
N VAL A 107 -8.61 7.14 4.65
CA VAL A 107 -8.45 6.98 3.19
C VAL A 107 -9.81 6.87 2.51
N GLN A 108 -10.70 6.03 3.03
CA GLN A 108 -12.07 5.85 2.55
C GLN A 108 -12.83 7.19 2.46
N HIS A 109 -12.81 7.95 3.55
CA HIS A 109 -13.46 9.25 3.62
C HIS A 109 -12.88 10.26 2.61
N LYS A 110 -11.56 10.41 2.60
CA LYS A 110 -10.87 11.39 1.75
C LYS A 110 -10.90 11.02 0.25
N LEU A 111 -11.00 9.74 -0.11
CA LEU A 111 -11.22 9.30 -1.50
C LEU A 111 -12.67 9.48 -1.96
N GLY A 112 -13.63 9.61 -1.04
CA GLY A 112 -15.04 9.62 -1.36
C GLY A 112 -15.62 8.22 -1.61
N ALA A 113 -14.99 7.17 -1.11
CA ALA A 113 -15.43 5.78 -1.25
C ALA A 113 -16.58 5.47 -0.26
N THR A 114 -17.73 6.10 -0.46
CA THR A 114 -18.85 6.15 0.50
C THR A 114 -19.47 4.77 0.81
N ARG A 115 -19.26 3.77 -0.04
CA ARG A 115 -19.80 2.42 0.15
C ARG A 115 -18.78 1.44 0.73
N ALA A 116 -17.48 1.76 0.65
CA ALA A 116 -16.43 0.85 1.06
C ALA A 116 -16.39 0.66 2.58
N GLY A 117 -16.25 -0.58 3.03
CA GLY A 117 -15.71 -0.88 4.34
C GLY A 117 -14.19 -0.77 4.34
N GLY A 118 -13.56 -0.84 5.52
CA GLY A 118 -12.10 -0.81 5.56
C GLY A 118 -11.50 -1.28 6.87
N PHE A 119 -10.26 -1.77 6.78
CA PHE A 119 -9.44 -2.12 7.94
C PHE A 119 -7.95 -2.00 7.60
N ASP A 120 -7.13 -1.87 8.64
CA ASP A 120 -5.69 -1.83 8.51
C ASP A 120 -5.08 -3.21 8.79
N LEU A 121 -4.02 -3.55 8.04
CA LEU A 121 -3.18 -4.74 8.26
C LEU A 121 -1.79 -4.31 8.72
N ASN A 122 -1.32 -4.93 9.79
CA ASN A 122 0.01 -4.69 10.33
C ASN A 122 0.84 -5.98 10.25
N ILE A 123 1.51 -6.20 9.12
CA ILE A 123 2.34 -7.39 8.84
C ILE A 123 3.68 -6.96 8.22
N ALA A 124 4.20 -5.83 8.60
CA ALA A 124 5.49 -5.31 8.14
C ALA A 124 5.72 -5.46 6.63
N CYS A 125 6.89 -5.97 6.20
CA CYS A 125 7.28 -6.07 4.80
C CYS A 125 6.38 -6.99 3.94
N SER A 126 5.61 -7.88 4.55
CA SER A 126 4.67 -8.78 3.86
C SER A 126 3.27 -8.16 3.68
N GLY A 127 3.06 -6.93 4.16
CA GLY A 127 1.74 -6.27 4.21
C GLY A 127 1.00 -6.28 2.88
N PHE A 128 1.66 -5.91 1.80
CA PHE A 128 1.02 -5.87 0.47
C PHE A 128 0.51 -7.26 0.02
N VAL A 129 1.33 -8.30 0.19
CA VAL A 129 0.96 -9.67 -0.20
C VAL A 129 -0.24 -10.15 0.62
N TYR A 130 -0.22 -9.92 1.92
CA TYR A 130 -1.33 -10.30 2.80
C TYR A 130 -2.59 -9.48 2.52
N ALA A 131 -2.46 -8.18 2.23
CA ALA A 131 -3.60 -7.36 1.83
C ALA A 131 -4.26 -7.90 0.54
N LEU A 132 -3.44 -8.27 -0.46
CA LEU A 132 -3.92 -8.83 -1.72
C LEU A 132 -4.62 -10.19 -1.50
N ILE A 133 -4.01 -11.10 -0.74
CA ILE A 133 -4.60 -12.40 -0.42
C ILE A 133 -5.91 -12.23 0.36
N THR A 134 -5.92 -11.33 1.35
CA THR A 134 -7.11 -11.07 2.16
C THR A 134 -8.23 -10.47 1.33
N GLY A 135 -7.93 -9.43 0.54
CA GLY A 135 -8.92 -8.81 -0.35
C GLY A 135 -9.51 -9.76 -1.38
N ALA A 136 -8.73 -10.76 -1.82
CA ALA A 136 -9.22 -11.77 -2.74
C ALA A 136 -10.22 -12.78 -2.11
N GLN A 137 -10.44 -12.72 -0.78
CA GLN A 137 -11.42 -13.58 -0.10
C GLN A 137 -12.81 -12.91 0.03
N PHE A 138 -12.89 -11.59 -0.16
CA PHE A 138 -14.14 -10.82 -0.15
C PHE A 138 -14.80 -10.79 -1.53
#